data_f68b20976467b5efb14b3b7fa01d7801
#
_entry.id   f68b20976467b5efb14b3b7fa01d7801
#
_cell.length_a   1.000
_cell.length_b   1.000
_cell.length_c   1.000
_cell.angle_alpha   90.00
_cell.angle_beta   90.00
_cell.angle_gamma   90.00
#
_symmetry.space_group_name_H-M   'P 1'
#
loop_
_entity.id
_entity.type
_entity.pdbx_description
1 polymer ?
#
loop_
_entity_poly.entity_id
_entity_poly.type
_entity_poly.pdbx_seq_one_letter_code
_entity_poly.pdbx_strand_id
1 'polypeptide(L)'
;MKKIRIEDVAKQAGVSSATVSRALNQKDLVNPQTYAKIMEAMNSLGYKPAENVARFASMTTSRLIIVDIPTYANPFYRDIIAGIENIANKNNYKILINSMGFDNMLSICSEMRIAGVITLSGYPAAQLDKLVDLCPIVQCCEYCKGYPLPYVSVDDYKATKNALHYLLTTGKKKFAIINLSSDYKFVIERGRAFNDFLYENSLEINDDFNISVPYFDYSLLIPAVKVVLSKEDRPDAIFAVSDVFATAAVKVALELNIKIPEELAIIGFDNLPLSDIITPNITSVKQPRFTMASMACEFLLEKIRKPEIANKQYLLETKLIIRETTLKKEN
;
A
#
# COMPACT_ATOMS: atom_id res chain seq x y z
N MET A 1 -18.33 12.37 31.79
CA MET A 1 -18.08 11.31 32.80
C MET A 1 -16.60 10.93 32.70
N LYS A 2 -15.91 10.77 33.86
CA LYS A 2 -14.47 10.39 33.86
C LYS A 2 -14.32 8.95 33.37
N LYS A 3 -13.53 8.71 32.35
CA LYS A 3 -13.28 7.36 31.80
C LYS A 3 -12.49 6.56 32.83
N ILE A 4 -13.10 5.48 33.37
CA ILE A 4 -12.48 4.60 34.35
C ILE A 4 -11.31 3.86 33.70
N ARG A 5 -10.16 3.82 34.39
CA ARG A 5 -8.91 3.22 33.87
C ARG A 5 -8.54 1.97 34.68
N ILE A 6 -7.58 1.19 34.16
CA ILE A 6 -7.09 -0.02 34.83
C ILE A 6 -6.46 0.29 36.19
N GLU A 7 -5.91 1.49 36.37
CA GLU A 7 -5.37 1.97 37.65
C GLU A 7 -6.46 2.12 38.70
N ASP A 8 -7.67 2.53 38.29
CA ASP A 8 -8.82 2.66 39.24
C ASP A 8 -9.28 1.28 39.73
N VAL A 9 -9.30 0.28 38.84
CA VAL A 9 -9.58 -1.12 39.18
C VAL A 9 -8.52 -1.69 40.11
N ALA A 10 -7.25 -1.46 39.82
CA ALA A 10 -6.12 -1.91 40.63
C ALA A 10 -6.18 -1.36 42.05
N LYS A 11 -6.48 -0.06 42.18
CA LYS A 11 -6.67 0.62 43.47
C LYS A 11 -7.84 0.01 44.27
N GLN A 12 -8.97 -0.26 43.60
CA GLN A 12 -10.16 -0.84 44.26
C GLN A 12 -9.97 -2.29 44.67
N ALA A 13 -9.26 -3.08 43.85
CA ALA A 13 -8.95 -4.48 44.13
C ALA A 13 -7.77 -4.67 45.11
N GLY A 14 -7.05 -3.60 45.48
CA GLY A 14 -5.89 -3.65 46.36
C GLY A 14 -4.69 -4.37 45.74
N VAL A 15 -4.52 -4.26 44.42
CA VAL A 15 -3.43 -4.92 43.67
C VAL A 15 -2.73 -3.95 42.75
N SER A 16 -1.59 -4.36 42.12
CA SER A 16 -0.93 -3.55 41.10
C SER A 16 -1.70 -3.58 39.77
N SER A 17 -1.54 -2.52 38.94
CA SER A 17 -2.09 -2.50 37.57
C SER A 17 -1.55 -3.65 36.72
N ALA A 18 -0.30 -4.08 36.97
CA ALA A 18 0.27 -5.26 36.34
C ALA A 18 -0.45 -6.56 36.73
N THR A 19 -0.93 -6.67 37.99
CA THR A 19 -1.68 -7.82 38.45
C THR A 19 -3.10 -7.85 37.84
N VAL A 20 -3.75 -6.68 37.70
CA VAL A 20 -5.03 -6.58 36.99
C VAL A 20 -4.86 -6.96 35.53
N SER A 21 -3.83 -6.42 34.84
CA SER A 21 -3.52 -6.77 33.47
C SER A 21 -3.25 -8.28 33.31
N ARG A 22 -2.52 -8.89 34.25
CA ARG A 22 -2.25 -10.33 34.22
C ARG A 22 -3.52 -11.15 34.46
N ALA A 23 -4.40 -10.73 35.37
CA ALA A 23 -5.69 -11.38 35.62
C ALA A 23 -6.59 -11.37 34.38
N LEU A 24 -6.56 -10.29 33.61
CA LEU A 24 -7.32 -10.16 32.36
C LEU A 24 -6.75 -11.00 31.22
N ASN A 25 -5.43 -11.15 31.15
CA ASN A 25 -4.74 -11.75 30.01
C ASN A 25 -4.29 -13.19 30.23
N GLN A 26 -4.06 -13.60 31.48
CA GLN A 26 -3.46 -14.88 31.86
C GLN A 26 -4.07 -15.38 33.18
N LYS A 27 -5.38 -15.67 33.16
CA LYS A 27 -6.16 -16.05 34.35
C LYS A 27 -5.49 -17.13 35.21
N ASP A 28 -4.86 -18.11 34.56
CA ASP A 28 -4.25 -19.26 35.22
C ASP A 28 -2.96 -18.92 36.00
N LEU A 29 -2.38 -17.72 35.77
CA LEU A 29 -1.20 -17.24 36.49
C LEU A 29 -1.55 -16.32 37.68
N VAL A 30 -2.82 -16.15 38.01
CA VAL A 30 -3.28 -15.32 39.14
C VAL A 30 -4.05 -16.19 40.13
N ASN A 31 -3.71 -16.01 41.42
CA ASN A 31 -4.42 -16.72 42.48
C ASN A 31 -5.95 -16.52 42.38
N PRO A 32 -6.77 -17.59 42.47
CA PRO A 32 -8.24 -17.51 42.34
C PRO A 32 -8.90 -16.46 43.21
N GLN A 33 -8.44 -16.27 44.44
CA GLN A 33 -8.98 -15.24 45.34
C GLN A 33 -8.66 -13.83 44.87
N THR A 34 -7.46 -13.60 44.34
CA THR A 34 -7.06 -12.32 43.76
C THR A 34 -7.84 -12.03 42.46
N TYR A 35 -8.07 -13.06 41.66
CA TYR A 35 -8.88 -12.95 40.45
C TYR A 35 -10.31 -12.53 40.77
N ALA A 36 -10.94 -13.17 41.81
CA ALA A 36 -12.29 -12.84 42.24
C ALA A 36 -12.40 -11.37 42.69
N LYS A 37 -11.45 -10.86 43.51
CA LYS A 37 -11.40 -9.45 43.95
C LYS A 37 -11.30 -8.48 42.77
N ILE A 38 -10.50 -8.80 41.75
CA ILE A 38 -10.37 -7.97 40.56
C ILE A 38 -11.70 -7.93 39.81
N MET A 39 -12.36 -9.06 39.60
CA MET A 39 -13.65 -9.13 38.91
C MET A 39 -14.75 -8.36 39.65
N GLU A 40 -14.76 -8.43 40.96
CA GLU A 40 -15.71 -7.67 41.81
C GLU A 40 -15.46 -6.16 41.70
N ALA A 41 -14.20 -5.73 41.76
CA ALA A 41 -13.80 -4.32 41.57
C ALA A 41 -14.19 -3.79 40.16
N MET A 42 -14.02 -4.59 39.14
CA MET A 42 -14.42 -4.24 37.77
C MET A 42 -15.92 -4.04 37.65
N ASN A 43 -16.71 -4.99 38.21
CA ASN A 43 -18.16 -4.90 38.18
C ASN A 43 -18.67 -3.68 38.95
N SER A 44 -18.13 -3.41 40.15
CA SER A 44 -18.54 -2.27 40.99
C SER A 44 -18.22 -0.91 40.37
N LEU A 45 -17.10 -0.80 39.62
CA LEU A 45 -16.73 0.41 38.92
C LEU A 45 -17.40 0.56 37.53
N GLY A 46 -18.10 -0.48 37.06
CA GLY A 46 -18.59 -0.55 35.69
C GLY A 46 -17.43 -0.53 34.67
N TYR A 47 -16.23 -0.95 35.11
CA TYR A 47 -15.09 -1.06 34.25
C TYR A 47 -15.28 -2.26 33.32
N LYS A 48 -15.57 -1.96 32.07
CA LYS A 48 -15.44 -2.97 31.03
C LYS A 48 -13.99 -2.87 30.53
N PRO A 49 -13.15 -3.95 30.62
CA PRO A 49 -11.90 -3.99 29.91
C PRO A 49 -12.23 -3.54 28.50
N ALA A 50 -11.43 -2.63 27.92
CA ALA A 50 -11.58 -2.38 26.51
C ALA A 50 -11.65 -3.78 25.88
N GLU A 51 -12.76 -4.12 25.23
CA GLU A 51 -13.02 -5.46 24.65
C GLU A 51 -11.80 -5.94 23.84
N ASN A 52 -10.99 -5.02 23.43
CA ASN A 52 -9.72 -5.15 22.75
C ASN A 52 -8.65 -5.92 23.54
N VAL A 53 -8.46 -5.72 24.86
CA VAL A 53 -7.37 -6.40 25.61
C VAL A 53 -7.71 -7.89 25.80
N ALA A 54 -8.95 -8.22 26.12
CA ALA A 54 -9.39 -9.63 26.22
C ALA A 54 -9.41 -10.31 24.83
N ARG A 55 -9.72 -9.54 23.78
CA ARG A 55 -9.75 -10.02 22.40
C ARG A 55 -8.32 -10.25 21.88
N PHE A 56 -7.37 -9.34 22.13
CA PHE A 56 -5.95 -9.54 21.77
C PHE A 56 -5.32 -10.74 22.50
N ALA A 57 -5.64 -10.97 23.77
CA ALA A 57 -5.17 -12.16 24.50
C ALA A 57 -5.71 -13.48 23.92
N SER A 58 -6.93 -13.48 23.36
CA SER A 58 -7.49 -14.63 22.64
C SER A 58 -6.99 -14.77 21.21
N MET A 59 -6.44 -13.70 20.62
CA MET A 59 -5.86 -13.67 19.26
C MET A 59 -4.49 -14.36 19.17
N THR A 60 -3.79 -14.59 20.29
CA THR A 60 -2.51 -15.32 20.31
C THR A 60 -2.61 -16.76 19.78
N THR A 61 -3.83 -17.29 19.59
CA THR A 61 -4.06 -18.60 18.98
C THR A 61 -4.36 -18.57 17.49
N SER A 62 -4.77 -17.43 16.93
CA SER A 62 -5.02 -17.31 15.49
C SER A 62 -3.71 -17.29 14.69
N ARG A 63 -3.69 -18.02 13.58
CA ARG A 63 -2.57 -18.06 12.62
C ARG A 63 -2.99 -17.59 11.23
N LEU A 64 -4.09 -16.84 11.14
CA LEU A 64 -4.64 -16.34 9.90
C LEU A 64 -4.39 -14.83 9.77
N ILE A 65 -3.72 -14.41 8.72
CA ILE A 65 -3.45 -13.02 8.35
C ILE A 65 -4.30 -12.68 7.13
N ILE A 66 -5.03 -11.55 7.17
CA ILE A 66 -5.67 -11.02 5.96
C ILE A 66 -4.65 -10.20 5.19
N VAL A 67 -4.57 -10.45 3.88
CA VAL A 67 -3.89 -9.60 2.91
C VAL A 67 -4.97 -8.94 2.06
N ASP A 68 -5.17 -7.65 2.27
CA ASP A 68 -6.19 -6.89 1.58
C ASP A 68 -5.60 -6.20 0.36
N ILE A 69 -6.13 -6.51 -0.83
CA ILE A 69 -5.70 -5.97 -2.11
C ILE A 69 -6.86 -5.24 -2.81
N PRO A 70 -6.60 -4.13 -3.53
CA PRO A 70 -7.65 -3.41 -4.25
C PRO A 70 -8.27 -4.21 -5.39
N THR A 71 -7.48 -5.01 -6.10
CA THR A 71 -7.91 -5.75 -7.29
C THR A 71 -6.93 -6.83 -7.68
N TYR A 72 -7.41 -7.88 -8.35
CA TYR A 72 -6.57 -8.87 -9.04
C TYR A 72 -6.13 -8.44 -10.44
N ALA A 73 -6.73 -7.39 -11.01
CA ALA A 73 -6.42 -6.96 -12.38
C ALA A 73 -5.01 -6.38 -12.54
N ASN A 74 -4.41 -5.85 -11.47
CA ASN A 74 -3.04 -5.34 -11.51
C ASN A 74 -2.03 -6.43 -11.11
N PRO A 75 -1.15 -6.89 -12.02
CA PRO A 75 -0.15 -7.91 -11.74
C PRO A 75 0.91 -7.49 -10.70
N PHE A 76 0.94 -6.22 -10.32
CA PHE A 76 1.80 -5.66 -9.27
C PHE A 76 1.67 -6.44 -7.95
N TYR A 77 0.45 -6.85 -7.57
CA TYR A 77 0.18 -7.48 -6.28
C TYR A 77 0.71 -8.91 -6.17
N ARG A 78 1.01 -9.59 -7.28
CA ARG A 78 1.55 -10.96 -7.27
C ARG A 78 2.83 -11.09 -6.44
N ASP A 79 3.81 -10.22 -6.69
CA ASP A 79 5.11 -10.29 -6.01
C ASP A 79 4.99 -9.83 -4.54
N ILE A 80 4.04 -8.92 -4.25
CA ILE A 80 3.70 -8.50 -2.89
C ILE A 80 3.12 -9.68 -2.11
N ILE A 81 2.12 -10.36 -2.66
CA ILE A 81 1.50 -11.54 -2.03
C ILE A 81 2.56 -12.61 -1.77
N ALA A 82 3.42 -12.91 -2.75
CA ALA A 82 4.50 -13.88 -2.61
C ALA A 82 5.49 -13.52 -1.49
N GLY A 83 5.82 -12.22 -1.34
CA GLY A 83 6.68 -11.73 -0.26
C GLY A 83 6.04 -11.90 1.12
N ILE A 84 4.76 -11.57 1.26
CA ILE A 84 4.00 -11.76 2.50
C ILE A 84 3.89 -13.25 2.82
N GLU A 85 3.51 -14.08 1.84
CA GLU A 85 3.33 -15.51 2.01
C GLU A 85 4.62 -16.22 2.46
N ASN A 86 5.76 -15.82 1.90
CA ASN A 86 7.07 -16.36 2.28
C ASN A 86 7.37 -16.16 3.78
N ILE A 87 7.14 -14.95 4.31
CA ILE A 87 7.37 -14.64 5.73
C ILE A 87 6.29 -15.27 6.62
N ALA A 88 5.02 -15.22 6.21
CA ALA A 88 3.91 -15.82 6.95
C ALA A 88 4.13 -17.34 7.13
N ASN A 89 4.42 -18.08 6.06
CA ASN A 89 4.64 -19.52 6.11
C ASN A 89 5.83 -19.91 6.98
N LYS A 90 6.96 -19.17 6.93
CA LYS A 90 8.12 -19.39 7.80
C LYS A 90 7.79 -19.25 9.29
N ASN A 91 6.76 -18.48 9.63
CA ASN A 91 6.30 -18.25 10.99
C ASN A 91 5.02 -19.04 11.34
N ASN A 92 4.63 -20.03 10.53
CA ASN A 92 3.42 -20.87 10.69
C ASN A 92 2.11 -20.06 10.67
N TYR A 93 2.05 -18.97 9.91
CA TYR A 93 0.82 -18.26 9.60
C TYR A 93 0.32 -18.64 8.21
N LYS A 94 -0.99 -18.51 8.02
CA LYS A 94 -1.67 -18.64 6.72
C LYS A 94 -2.19 -17.28 6.30
N ILE A 95 -2.33 -17.05 5.01
CA ILE A 95 -2.91 -15.83 4.47
C ILE A 95 -4.30 -16.10 3.91
N LEU A 96 -5.18 -15.11 4.08
CA LEU A 96 -6.48 -15.00 3.42
C LEU A 96 -6.47 -13.72 2.60
N ILE A 97 -6.70 -13.81 1.30
CA ILE A 97 -6.72 -12.64 0.44
C ILE A 97 -8.13 -12.06 0.40
N ASN A 98 -8.27 -10.78 0.75
CA ASN A 98 -9.47 -9.99 0.53
C ASN A 98 -9.28 -9.08 -0.67
N SER A 99 -10.23 -9.08 -1.61
CA SER A 99 -10.28 -8.18 -2.77
C SER A 99 -11.68 -7.57 -2.95
N MET A 100 -12.51 -7.69 -1.93
CA MET A 100 -13.92 -7.24 -1.95
C MET A 100 -14.13 -5.93 -1.19
N GLY A 101 -13.03 -5.23 -0.88
CA GLY A 101 -13.05 -3.92 -0.23
C GLY A 101 -13.19 -3.95 1.28
N PHE A 102 -13.34 -2.76 1.84
CA PHE A 102 -13.28 -2.51 3.28
C PHE A 102 -14.35 -3.24 4.09
N ASP A 103 -15.62 -3.15 3.66
CA ASP A 103 -16.74 -3.69 4.46
C ASP A 103 -16.67 -5.22 4.57
N ASN A 104 -16.23 -5.90 3.51
CA ASN A 104 -16.00 -7.34 3.55
C ASN A 104 -14.84 -7.69 4.50
N MET A 105 -13.73 -6.97 4.44
CA MET A 105 -12.60 -7.16 5.36
C MET A 105 -13.03 -6.92 6.81
N LEU A 106 -13.81 -5.87 7.08
CA LEU A 106 -14.32 -5.56 8.42
C LEU A 106 -15.24 -6.66 8.96
N SER A 107 -16.12 -7.22 8.11
CA SER A 107 -16.97 -8.35 8.45
C SER A 107 -16.13 -9.58 8.83
N ILE A 108 -15.16 -9.95 8.01
CA ILE A 108 -14.26 -11.07 8.30
C ILE A 108 -13.53 -10.88 9.64
N CYS A 109 -12.97 -9.67 9.88
CA CYS A 109 -12.28 -9.34 11.13
C CYS A 109 -13.22 -9.40 12.35
N SER A 110 -14.52 -9.13 12.15
CA SER A 110 -15.53 -9.15 13.21
C SER A 110 -16.02 -10.56 13.55
N GLU A 111 -16.14 -11.41 12.54
CA GLU A 111 -16.72 -12.75 12.64
C GLU A 111 -15.68 -13.84 12.91
N MET A 112 -14.47 -13.64 12.42
CA MET A 112 -13.39 -14.62 12.50
C MET A 112 -12.26 -14.14 13.43
N ARG A 113 -11.55 -15.10 14.03
CA ARG A 113 -10.31 -14.80 14.75
C ARG A 113 -9.17 -14.59 13.74
N ILE A 114 -8.81 -13.33 13.50
CA ILE A 114 -7.73 -12.94 12.61
C ILE A 114 -6.52 -12.51 13.46
N ALA A 115 -5.33 -12.96 13.09
CA ALA A 115 -4.09 -12.56 13.77
C ALA A 115 -3.71 -11.10 13.46
N GLY A 116 -4.00 -10.63 12.26
CA GLY A 116 -3.76 -9.26 11.83
C GLY A 116 -4.03 -9.05 10.35
N VAL A 117 -3.92 -7.81 9.91
CA VAL A 117 -4.19 -7.37 8.54
C VAL A 117 -2.96 -6.69 7.94
N ILE A 118 -2.62 -7.05 6.71
CA ILE A 118 -1.74 -6.26 5.84
C ILE A 118 -2.62 -5.68 4.75
N THR A 119 -2.83 -4.36 4.73
CA THR A 119 -3.62 -3.72 3.68
C THR A 119 -2.74 -3.08 2.63
N LEU A 120 -3.06 -3.33 1.36
CA LEU A 120 -2.48 -2.69 0.19
C LEU A 120 -3.45 -1.65 -0.41
N SER A 121 -4.61 -1.49 0.20
CA SER A 121 -5.61 -0.49 -0.16
C SER A 121 -5.41 0.79 0.64
N GLY A 122 -5.65 1.93 0.01
CA GLY A 122 -5.58 3.25 0.64
C GLY A 122 -6.84 3.56 1.43
N TYR A 123 -6.87 3.24 2.72
CA TYR A 123 -8.01 3.54 3.58
C TYR A 123 -7.84 4.85 4.34
N PRO A 124 -8.88 5.72 4.41
CA PRO A 124 -8.87 6.92 5.23
C PRO A 124 -8.90 6.59 6.73
N ALA A 125 -8.47 7.55 7.56
CA ALA A 125 -8.39 7.40 9.01
C ALA A 125 -9.68 6.85 9.64
N ALA A 126 -10.85 7.35 9.23
CA ALA A 126 -12.15 6.90 9.76
C ALA A 126 -12.46 5.40 9.51
N GLN A 127 -11.89 4.80 8.46
CA GLN A 127 -11.99 3.36 8.22
C GLN A 127 -10.94 2.60 9.05
N LEU A 128 -9.72 3.12 9.11
CA LEU A 128 -8.65 2.51 9.91
C LEU A 128 -9.02 2.46 11.40
N ASP A 129 -9.68 3.51 11.94
CA ASP A 129 -10.17 3.54 13.32
C ASP A 129 -11.08 2.34 13.67
N LYS A 130 -11.89 1.87 12.71
CA LYS A 130 -12.76 0.70 12.91
C LYS A 130 -11.99 -0.62 12.94
N LEU A 131 -10.87 -0.69 12.24
CA LEU A 131 -10.05 -1.91 12.13
C LEU A 131 -9.04 -2.06 13.27
N VAL A 132 -8.42 -0.96 13.72
CA VAL A 132 -7.38 -1.00 14.77
C VAL A 132 -7.91 -1.55 16.09
N ASP A 133 -9.21 -1.42 16.32
CA ASP A 133 -9.90 -1.98 17.47
C ASP A 133 -10.11 -3.51 17.38
N LEU A 134 -9.97 -4.08 16.17
CA LEU A 134 -10.21 -5.50 15.92
C LEU A 134 -8.94 -6.32 15.90
N CYS A 135 -7.86 -5.82 15.28
CA CYS A 135 -6.60 -6.56 15.14
C CYS A 135 -5.42 -5.63 14.79
N PRO A 136 -4.17 -6.10 14.96
CA PRO A 136 -2.99 -5.40 14.46
C PRO A 136 -3.05 -5.19 12.94
N ILE A 137 -2.64 -3.99 12.49
CA ILE A 137 -2.65 -3.60 11.08
C ILE A 137 -1.29 -3.07 10.68
N VAL A 138 -0.86 -3.42 9.47
CA VAL A 138 0.28 -2.82 8.77
C VAL A 138 -0.17 -2.40 7.37
N GLN A 139 0.21 -1.21 6.96
CA GLN A 139 -0.05 -0.70 5.62
C GLN A 139 1.16 -1.01 4.72
N CYS A 140 0.91 -1.45 3.50
CA CYS A 140 1.94 -1.79 2.53
C CYS A 140 1.61 -1.15 1.18
N CYS A 141 2.56 -0.47 0.55
CA CYS A 141 2.41 0.31 -0.68
C CYS A 141 1.60 1.59 -0.49
N GLU A 142 0.33 1.46 -0.14
CA GLU A 142 -0.56 2.55 0.24
C GLU A 142 -0.52 2.77 1.76
N TYR A 143 -0.64 4.03 2.21
CA TYR A 143 -0.76 4.37 3.63
C TYR A 143 -1.49 5.70 3.85
N CYS A 144 -2.18 5.81 4.96
CA CYS A 144 -2.83 7.05 5.39
C CYS A 144 -1.78 7.98 6.02
N LYS A 145 -1.46 9.07 5.33
CA LYS A 145 -0.45 10.05 5.76
C LYS A 145 -0.83 10.68 7.11
N GLY A 146 0.10 10.65 8.05
CA GLY A 146 -0.12 11.19 9.41
C GLY A 146 -0.89 10.25 10.36
N TYR A 147 -1.40 9.12 9.88
CA TYR A 147 -2.05 8.13 10.75
C TYR A 147 -1.00 7.24 11.44
N PRO A 148 -1.12 6.98 12.76
CA PRO A 148 -0.08 6.32 13.55
C PRO A 148 -0.08 4.78 13.40
N LEU A 149 -0.03 4.26 12.18
CA LEU A 149 0.17 2.84 11.89
C LEU A 149 1.55 2.57 11.29
N PRO A 150 2.08 1.35 11.46
CA PRO A 150 3.27 0.94 10.73
C PRO A 150 2.97 0.85 9.24
N TYR A 151 3.94 1.27 8.43
CA TYR A 151 3.85 1.09 6.97
C TYR A 151 5.21 0.81 6.33
N VAL A 152 5.16 0.17 5.18
CA VAL A 152 6.29 0.02 4.25
C VAL A 152 5.82 0.43 2.85
N SER A 153 6.48 1.41 2.25
CA SER A 153 6.11 1.96 0.94
C SER A 153 7.35 2.45 0.19
N VAL A 154 7.15 3.15 -0.90
CA VAL A 154 8.17 3.92 -1.64
C VAL A 154 7.80 5.40 -1.65
N ASP A 155 8.78 6.26 -1.90
CA ASP A 155 8.54 7.68 -2.16
C ASP A 155 8.16 7.84 -3.64
N ASP A 156 6.84 7.78 -3.92
CA ASP A 156 6.28 7.89 -5.27
C ASP A 156 6.60 9.23 -5.92
N TYR A 157 6.57 10.31 -5.12
CA TYR A 157 6.88 11.65 -5.62
C TYR A 157 8.32 11.76 -6.11
N LYS A 158 9.27 11.40 -5.25
CA LYS A 158 10.71 11.45 -5.57
C LYS A 158 11.05 10.51 -6.73
N ALA A 159 10.49 9.31 -6.73
CA ALA A 159 10.71 8.32 -7.79
C ALA A 159 10.23 8.83 -9.16
N THR A 160 9.05 9.46 -9.20
CA THR A 160 8.48 10.07 -10.41
C THR A 160 9.32 11.24 -10.89
N LYS A 161 9.72 12.16 -9.99
CA LYS A 161 10.60 13.28 -10.34
C LYS A 161 11.91 12.80 -10.98
N ASN A 162 12.55 11.77 -10.41
CA ASN A 162 13.78 11.20 -10.96
C ASN A 162 13.58 10.61 -12.38
N ALA A 163 12.46 9.91 -12.61
CA ALA A 163 12.13 9.35 -13.91
C ALA A 163 11.88 10.44 -14.96
N LEU A 164 11.17 11.52 -14.59
CA LEU A 164 10.88 12.65 -15.47
C LEU A 164 12.14 13.46 -15.78
N HIS A 165 13.02 13.70 -14.80
CA HIS A 165 14.31 14.33 -15.05
C HIS A 165 15.18 13.52 -16.03
N TYR A 166 15.17 12.20 -15.90
CA TYR A 166 15.84 11.36 -16.89
C TYR A 166 15.26 11.57 -18.31
N LEU A 167 13.93 11.55 -18.47
CA LEU A 167 13.29 11.84 -19.78
C LEU A 167 13.71 13.19 -20.36
N LEU A 168 13.79 14.21 -19.50
CA LEU A 168 14.24 15.55 -19.94
C LEU A 168 15.66 15.51 -20.50
N THR A 169 16.57 14.70 -19.91
CA THR A 169 17.95 14.55 -20.43
C THR A 169 18.01 13.88 -21.81
N THR A 170 16.96 13.19 -22.23
CA THR A 170 16.86 12.61 -23.58
C THR A 170 16.43 13.61 -24.66
N GLY A 171 16.22 14.88 -24.27
CA GLY A 171 15.87 15.99 -25.17
C GLY A 171 14.37 16.13 -25.44
N LYS A 172 13.51 15.40 -24.69
CA LYS A 172 12.06 15.49 -24.81
C LYS A 172 11.53 16.77 -24.18
N LYS A 173 10.42 17.32 -24.74
CA LYS A 173 9.87 18.63 -24.33
C LYS A 173 8.37 18.63 -24.09
N LYS A 174 7.60 17.73 -24.71
CA LYS A 174 6.14 17.64 -24.60
C LYS A 174 5.76 16.39 -23.82
N PHE A 175 5.48 16.57 -22.56
CA PHE A 175 5.24 15.47 -21.61
C PHE A 175 3.76 15.19 -21.44
N ALA A 176 3.39 13.92 -21.50
CA ALA A 176 2.08 13.42 -21.12
C ALA A 176 2.17 12.46 -19.94
N ILE A 177 1.10 12.40 -19.16
CA ILE A 177 0.93 11.41 -18.10
C ILE A 177 -0.25 10.49 -18.41
N ILE A 178 -0.08 9.19 -18.13
CA ILE A 178 -1.20 8.24 -18.09
C ILE A 178 -1.39 7.82 -16.65
N ASN A 179 -2.55 8.20 -16.07
CA ASN A 179 -2.87 8.03 -14.65
C ASN A 179 -4.25 7.40 -14.45
N LEU A 180 -4.60 7.14 -13.19
CA LEU A 180 -5.94 6.73 -12.76
C LEU A 180 -6.73 7.93 -12.22
N SER A 181 -8.05 7.86 -12.35
CA SER A 181 -8.98 8.76 -11.62
C SER A 181 -9.34 8.11 -10.29
N SER A 182 -8.47 8.18 -9.30
CA SER A 182 -8.71 7.59 -7.99
C SER A 182 -7.93 8.30 -6.88
N ASP A 183 -8.32 8.07 -5.63
CA ASP A 183 -7.73 8.68 -4.43
C ASP A 183 -6.55 7.86 -3.85
N TYR A 184 -6.02 6.90 -4.58
CA TYR A 184 -4.83 6.17 -4.14
C TYR A 184 -3.64 7.12 -4.00
N LYS A 185 -2.85 6.93 -2.94
CA LYS A 185 -1.66 7.74 -2.66
C LYS A 185 -0.73 7.80 -3.87
N PHE A 186 -0.45 6.66 -4.52
CA PHE A 186 0.45 6.62 -5.67
C PHE A 186 -0.08 7.47 -6.84
N VAL A 187 -1.40 7.48 -7.07
CA VAL A 187 -2.05 8.28 -8.12
C VAL A 187 -1.82 9.76 -7.86
N ILE A 188 -2.10 10.19 -6.63
CA ILE A 188 -1.97 11.57 -6.19
C ILE A 188 -0.51 12.01 -6.22
N GLU A 189 0.39 11.25 -5.61
CA GLU A 189 1.80 11.65 -5.47
C GLU A 189 2.55 11.63 -6.82
N ARG A 190 2.28 10.64 -7.69
CA ARG A 190 2.87 10.59 -9.04
C ARG A 190 2.32 11.71 -9.93
N GLY A 191 1.01 11.99 -9.87
CA GLY A 191 0.38 13.10 -10.57
C GLY A 191 0.89 14.45 -10.10
N ARG A 192 1.01 14.66 -8.78
CA ARG A 192 1.60 15.87 -8.20
C ARG A 192 3.04 16.06 -8.64
N ALA A 193 3.87 15.01 -8.58
CA ALA A 193 5.25 15.05 -9.03
C ALA A 193 5.39 15.42 -10.51
N PHE A 194 4.48 14.92 -11.35
CA PHE A 194 4.43 15.27 -12.77
C PHE A 194 4.14 16.76 -12.99
N ASN A 195 3.11 17.30 -12.35
CA ASN A 195 2.74 18.71 -12.48
C ASN A 195 3.85 19.64 -11.93
N ASP A 196 4.39 19.34 -10.75
CA ASP A 196 5.50 20.10 -10.16
C ASP A 196 6.75 20.05 -11.05
N PHE A 197 7.01 18.91 -11.71
CA PHE A 197 8.11 18.78 -12.66
C PHE A 197 7.93 19.69 -13.88
N LEU A 198 6.74 19.73 -14.49
CA LEU A 198 6.48 20.62 -15.64
C LEU A 198 6.68 22.08 -15.26
N TYR A 199 6.12 22.49 -14.12
CA TYR A 199 6.22 23.85 -13.61
C TYR A 199 7.69 24.26 -13.37
N GLU A 200 8.44 23.45 -12.62
CA GLU A 200 9.83 23.74 -12.24
C GLU A 200 10.78 23.83 -13.45
N ASN A 201 10.49 23.11 -14.54
CA ASN A 201 11.30 23.12 -15.75
C ASN A 201 10.76 24.04 -16.85
N SER A 202 9.74 24.86 -16.54
CA SER A 202 9.07 25.77 -17.49
C SER A 202 8.61 25.04 -18.77
N LEU A 203 8.11 23.81 -18.61
CA LEU A 203 7.55 23.02 -19.70
C LEU A 203 6.07 23.33 -19.88
N GLU A 204 5.58 23.12 -21.11
CA GLU A 204 4.18 23.33 -21.44
C GLU A 204 3.26 22.41 -20.60
N ILE A 205 2.24 22.98 -19.97
CA ILE A 205 1.16 22.25 -19.31
C ILE A 205 0.01 22.19 -20.31
N ASN A 206 -0.26 21.00 -20.85
CA ASN A 206 -1.36 20.76 -21.78
C ASN A 206 -2.33 19.74 -21.13
N ASP A 207 -3.55 20.19 -20.82
CA ASP A 207 -4.56 19.35 -20.17
C ASP A 207 -4.93 18.11 -21.00
N ASP A 208 -4.83 18.22 -22.33
CA ASP A 208 -5.06 17.11 -23.24
C ASP A 208 -4.01 15.98 -23.12
N PHE A 209 -2.87 16.25 -22.49
CA PHE A 209 -1.81 15.29 -22.24
C PHE A 209 -1.95 14.60 -20.87
N ASN A 210 -3.00 14.92 -20.11
CA ASN A 210 -3.36 14.23 -18.88
C ASN A 210 -4.40 13.13 -19.19
N ILE A 211 -3.90 11.94 -19.51
CA ILE A 211 -4.74 10.78 -19.84
C ILE A 211 -5.12 10.09 -18.54
N SER A 212 -6.41 10.12 -18.18
CA SER A 212 -6.91 9.54 -16.94
C SER A 212 -8.01 8.52 -17.21
N VAL A 213 -7.90 7.34 -16.59
CA VAL A 213 -8.88 6.25 -16.71
C VAL A 213 -9.33 5.81 -15.32
N PRO A 214 -10.61 5.32 -15.16
CA PRO A 214 -11.14 5.01 -13.83
C PRO A 214 -10.57 3.73 -13.21
N TYR A 215 -10.09 2.78 -14.01
CA TYR A 215 -9.58 1.48 -13.53
C TYR A 215 -8.46 0.96 -14.42
N PHE A 216 -7.80 -0.13 -13.98
CA PHE A 216 -6.85 -0.91 -14.78
C PHE A 216 -7.61 -1.73 -15.85
N ASP A 217 -8.12 -1.05 -16.88
CA ASP A 217 -8.89 -1.66 -17.96
C ASP A 217 -8.35 -1.22 -19.32
N TYR A 218 -7.82 -2.18 -20.09
CA TYR A 218 -7.29 -1.94 -21.43
C TYR A 218 -8.35 -1.45 -22.42
N SER A 219 -9.62 -1.81 -22.24
CA SER A 219 -10.71 -1.40 -23.14
C SER A 219 -10.93 0.12 -23.09
N LEU A 220 -10.68 0.75 -21.96
CA LEU A 220 -10.74 2.20 -21.76
C LEU A 220 -9.41 2.88 -22.08
N LEU A 221 -8.29 2.23 -21.71
CA LEU A 221 -6.97 2.80 -21.81
C LEU A 221 -6.49 2.95 -23.26
N ILE A 222 -6.66 1.92 -24.10
CA ILE A 222 -6.19 1.95 -25.51
C ILE A 222 -6.85 3.09 -26.31
N PRO A 223 -8.20 3.28 -26.28
CA PRO A 223 -8.82 4.40 -26.96
C PRO A 223 -8.38 5.77 -26.43
N ALA A 224 -8.23 5.92 -25.11
CA ALA A 224 -7.81 7.18 -24.51
C ALA A 224 -6.40 7.58 -24.97
N VAL A 225 -5.45 6.66 -24.96
CA VAL A 225 -4.08 6.88 -25.45
C VAL A 225 -4.09 7.17 -26.96
N LYS A 226 -4.92 6.46 -27.74
CA LYS A 226 -5.01 6.64 -29.21
C LYS A 226 -5.50 8.03 -29.57
N VAL A 227 -6.46 8.58 -28.84
CA VAL A 227 -6.94 9.97 -29.05
C VAL A 227 -5.78 10.96 -28.93
N VAL A 228 -4.95 10.83 -27.90
CA VAL A 228 -3.83 11.76 -27.65
C VAL A 228 -2.73 11.59 -28.68
N LEU A 229 -2.31 10.35 -28.99
CA LEU A 229 -1.21 10.06 -29.89
C LEU A 229 -1.56 10.28 -31.38
N SER A 230 -2.85 10.37 -31.74
CA SER A 230 -3.29 10.66 -33.12
C SER A 230 -3.31 12.16 -33.44
N LYS A 231 -3.08 13.04 -32.47
CA LYS A 231 -3.01 14.49 -32.69
C LYS A 231 -1.74 14.86 -33.46
N GLU A 232 -1.83 15.90 -34.30
CA GLU A 232 -0.65 16.46 -34.99
C GLU A 232 0.36 17.00 -33.98
N ASP A 233 -0.12 17.70 -32.95
CA ASP A 233 0.67 18.21 -31.83
C ASP A 233 0.63 17.20 -30.64
N ARG A 234 1.12 15.96 -30.88
CA ARG A 234 1.18 14.92 -29.85
C ARG A 234 2.36 15.09 -28.90
N PRO A 235 2.33 14.48 -27.71
CA PRO A 235 3.48 14.44 -26.81
C PRO A 235 4.66 13.66 -27.42
N ASP A 236 5.87 14.01 -27.01
CA ASP A 236 7.13 13.31 -27.36
C ASP A 236 7.66 12.47 -26.19
N ALA A 237 7.05 12.57 -25.01
CA ALA A 237 7.35 11.79 -23.82
C ALA A 237 6.07 11.39 -23.08
N ILE A 238 5.98 10.14 -22.65
CA ILE A 238 4.91 9.64 -21.78
C ILE A 238 5.51 9.09 -20.50
N PHE A 239 5.01 9.57 -19.36
CA PHE A 239 5.14 8.93 -18.07
C PHE A 239 3.84 8.20 -17.74
N ALA A 240 3.90 6.88 -17.65
CA ALA A 240 2.77 6.06 -17.23
C ALA A 240 2.93 5.62 -15.78
N VAL A 241 1.90 5.83 -14.96
CA VAL A 241 1.95 5.50 -13.51
C VAL A 241 2.03 3.99 -13.22
N SER A 242 1.99 3.14 -14.25
CA SER A 242 2.19 1.69 -14.16
C SER A 242 2.70 1.15 -15.48
N ASP A 243 3.45 0.06 -15.45
CA ASP A 243 3.91 -0.64 -16.66
C ASP A 243 2.75 -1.17 -17.50
N VAL A 244 1.61 -1.50 -16.86
CA VAL A 244 0.38 -1.86 -17.57
C VAL A 244 -0.05 -0.74 -18.51
N PHE A 245 0.03 0.51 -18.06
CA PHE A 245 -0.32 1.70 -18.85
C PHE A 245 0.75 2.02 -19.88
N ALA A 246 2.02 1.86 -19.53
CA ALA A 246 3.13 2.02 -20.48
C ALA A 246 3.02 1.03 -21.64
N THR A 247 2.60 -0.22 -21.37
CA THR A 247 2.38 -1.24 -22.40
C THR A 247 1.29 -0.82 -23.41
N ALA A 248 0.21 -0.21 -22.93
CA ALA A 248 -0.83 0.32 -23.81
C ALA A 248 -0.31 1.48 -24.67
N ALA A 249 0.53 2.36 -24.11
CA ALA A 249 1.15 3.44 -24.86
C ALA A 249 2.07 2.90 -25.97
N VAL A 250 2.91 1.90 -25.66
CA VAL A 250 3.77 1.24 -26.65
C VAL A 250 2.93 0.60 -27.77
N LYS A 251 1.88 -0.14 -27.41
CA LYS A 251 0.99 -0.77 -28.39
C LYS A 251 0.38 0.25 -29.35
N VAL A 252 -0.20 1.33 -28.82
CA VAL A 252 -0.84 2.38 -29.65
C VAL A 252 0.21 3.10 -30.50
N ALA A 253 1.38 3.41 -29.97
CA ALA A 253 2.45 4.05 -30.74
C ALA A 253 2.87 3.19 -31.96
N LEU A 254 3.03 1.88 -31.76
CA LEU A 254 3.34 0.93 -32.83
C LEU A 254 2.21 0.86 -33.87
N GLU A 255 0.93 0.84 -33.45
CA GLU A 255 -0.22 0.86 -34.37
C GLU A 255 -0.26 2.14 -35.22
N LEU A 256 0.20 3.26 -34.68
CA LEU A 256 0.27 4.55 -35.36
C LEU A 256 1.58 4.77 -36.11
N ASN A 257 2.50 3.79 -36.14
CA ASN A 257 3.83 3.87 -36.74
C ASN A 257 4.70 4.99 -36.14
N ILE A 258 4.51 5.32 -34.87
CA ILE A 258 5.33 6.29 -34.13
C ILE A 258 6.61 5.59 -33.67
N LYS A 259 7.76 6.16 -34.01
CA LYS A 259 9.07 5.58 -33.66
C LYS A 259 9.38 5.77 -32.18
N ILE A 260 9.68 4.67 -31.50
CA ILE A 260 10.10 4.63 -30.10
C ILE A 260 11.59 4.25 -30.05
N PRO A 261 12.44 5.02 -29.40
CA PRO A 261 12.21 6.24 -28.62
C PRO A 261 12.32 7.55 -29.41
N GLU A 262 12.61 7.53 -30.69
CA GLU A 262 12.99 8.73 -31.48
C GLU A 262 11.91 9.81 -31.42
N GLU A 263 10.66 9.45 -31.76
CA GLU A 263 9.52 10.38 -31.75
C GLU A 263 8.80 10.38 -30.42
N LEU A 264 8.73 9.24 -29.74
CA LEU A 264 8.03 9.09 -28.47
C LEU A 264 8.83 8.25 -27.48
N ALA A 265 9.30 8.85 -26.39
CA ALA A 265 9.89 8.12 -25.27
C ALA A 265 8.80 7.73 -24.23
N ILE A 266 8.90 6.53 -23.65
CA ILE A 266 7.90 6.02 -22.72
C ILE A 266 8.59 5.48 -21.47
N ILE A 267 8.14 5.92 -20.28
CA ILE A 267 8.53 5.35 -18.99
C ILE A 267 7.31 4.80 -18.28
N GLY A 268 7.44 3.59 -17.75
CA GLY A 268 6.49 2.96 -16.84
C GLY A 268 6.92 3.04 -15.39
N PHE A 269 6.14 2.39 -14.55
CA PHE A 269 6.40 2.26 -13.12
C PHE A 269 6.04 0.84 -12.69
N ASP A 270 6.76 0.28 -11.70
CA ASP A 270 6.66 -1.04 -11.08
C ASP A 270 7.76 -2.02 -11.50
N ASN A 271 8.30 -1.93 -12.70
CA ASN A 271 9.19 -2.90 -13.32
C ASN A 271 8.60 -4.33 -13.29
N LEU A 272 7.39 -4.45 -13.82
CA LEU A 272 6.70 -5.73 -13.99
C LEU A 272 7.39 -6.59 -15.08
N PRO A 273 7.25 -7.92 -15.06
CA PRO A 273 7.81 -8.78 -16.12
C PRO A 273 7.39 -8.37 -17.53
N LEU A 274 6.17 -7.83 -17.68
CA LEU A 274 5.67 -7.35 -18.98
C LEU A 274 6.52 -6.22 -19.57
N SER A 275 7.19 -5.39 -18.75
CA SER A 275 8.07 -4.33 -19.24
C SER A 275 9.35 -4.83 -19.90
N ASP A 276 9.70 -6.10 -19.65
CA ASP A 276 10.87 -6.79 -20.20
C ASP A 276 10.51 -7.76 -21.35
N ILE A 277 9.24 -8.12 -21.48
CA ILE A 277 8.75 -9.07 -22.50
C ILE A 277 8.29 -8.35 -23.77
N ILE A 278 7.70 -7.16 -23.63
CA ILE A 278 7.21 -6.38 -24.78
C ILE A 278 8.38 -5.80 -25.59
N THR A 279 8.18 -5.60 -26.89
CA THR A 279 9.16 -4.96 -27.77
C THR A 279 8.57 -3.66 -28.33
N PRO A 280 9.26 -2.49 -28.18
CA PRO A 280 10.53 -2.30 -27.42
C PRO A 280 10.33 -2.49 -25.92
N ASN A 281 11.38 -2.95 -25.22
CA ASN A 281 11.35 -3.12 -23.77
C ASN A 281 11.17 -1.78 -23.05
N ILE A 282 10.32 -1.75 -22.02
CA ILE A 282 9.92 -0.52 -21.34
C ILE A 282 10.91 -0.12 -20.25
N THR A 283 11.43 1.10 -20.33
CA THR A 283 12.10 1.78 -19.23
C THR A 283 11.11 1.96 -18.09
N SER A 284 11.46 1.52 -16.89
CA SER A 284 10.52 1.50 -15.76
C SER A 284 11.17 1.79 -14.41
N VAL A 285 10.42 2.42 -13.51
CA VAL A 285 10.82 2.60 -12.11
C VAL A 285 10.61 1.29 -11.35
N LYS A 286 11.70 0.64 -10.95
CA LYS A 286 11.66 -0.60 -10.18
C LYS A 286 11.36 -0.32 -8.72
N GLN A 287 10.26 -0.88 -8.22
CA GLN A 287 9.95 -0.96 -6.80
C GLN A 287 10.51 -2.27 -6.21
N PRO A 288 11.04 -2.28 -4.97
CA PRO A 288 11.49 -3.48 -4.30
C PRO A 288 10.31 -4.26 -3.68
N ARG A 289 9.32 -4.67 -4.53
CA ARG A 289 8.02 -5.23 -4.12
C ARG A 289 8.12 -6.36 -3.10
N PHE A 290 8.94 -7.37 -3.40
CA PHE A 290 9.11 -8.53 -2.53
C PHE A 290 9.69 -8.14 -1.15
N THR A 291 10.69 -7.26 -1.13
CA THR A 291 11.30 -6.76 0.12
C THR A 291 10.30 -5.94 0.92
N MET A 292 9.57 -5.05 0.27
CA MET A 292 8.53 -4.22 0.89
C MET A 292 7.46 -5.07 1.57
N ALA A 293 6.98 -6.08 0.86
CA ALA A 293 5.99 -7.04 1.36
C ALA A 293 6.50 -7.89 2.52
N SER A 294 7.74 -8.39 2.42
CA SER A 294 8.38 -9.16 3.48
C SER A 294 8.51 -8.33 4.76
N MET A 295 9.00 -7.10 4.66
CA MET A 295 9.11 -6.18 5.80
C MET A 295 7.75 -5.85 6.42
N ALA A 296 6.71 -5.63 5.61
CA ALA A 296 5.37 -5.37 6.12
C ALA A 296 4.84 -6.57 6.93
N CYS A 297 5.07 -7.80 6.45
CA CYS A 297 4.71 -9.00 7.18
C CYS A 297 5.52 -9.16 8.49
N GLU A 298 6.81 -8.89 8.48
CA GLU A 298 7.65 -8.89 9.69
C GLU A 298 7.15 -7.88 10.73
N PHE A 299 6.80 -6.66 10.30
CA PHE A 299 6.23 -5.64 11.21
C PHE A 299 4.90 -6.09 11.80
N LEU A 300 4.04 -6.75 11.01
CA LEU A 300 2.80 -7.30 11.52
C LEU A 300 3.07 -8.39 12.57
N LEU A 301 3.98 -9.32 12.31
CA LEU A 301 4.33 -10.38 13.24
C LEU A 301 4.97 -9.84 14.54
N GLU A 302 5.76 -8.77 14.45
CA GLU A 302 6.27 -8.07 15.63
C GLU A 302 5.13 -7.47 16.46
N LYS A 303 4.16 -6.80 15.81
CA LYS A 303 2.97 -6.22 16.46
C LYS A 303 2.09 -7.29 17.11
N ILE A 304 1.92 -8.45 16.49
CA ILE A 304 1.17 -9.57 17.06
C ILE A 304 1.86 -10.08 18.33
N ARG A 305 3.19 -10.17 18.34
CA ARG A 305 3.97 -10.66 19.50
C ARG A 305 4.08 -9.62 20.62
N LYS A 306 4.17 -8.34 20.25
CA LYS A 306 4.40 -7.19 21.14
C LYS A 306 3.55 -6.01 20.69
N PRO A 307 2.27 -5.94 21.09
CA PRO A 307 1.34 -4.89 20.67
C PRO A 307 1.81 -3.46 20.98
N GLU A 308 2.61 -3.32 22.04
CA GLU A 308 3.16 -2.04 22.53
C GLU A 308 4.38 -1.54 21.71
N ILE A 309 4.93 -2.35 20.80
CA ILE A 309 6.12 -1.93 20.02
C ILE A 309 5.79 -0.67 19.19
N ALA A 310 6.75 0.26 19.12
CA ALA A 310 6.61 1.47 18.33
C ALA A 310 6.32 1.17 16.86
N ASN A 311 5.48 1.98 16.24
CA ASN A 311 5.14 1.84 14.84
C ASN A 311 6.33 2.22 13.96
N LYS A 312 6.76 1.30 13.11
CA LYS A 312 7.83 1.50 12.13
C LYS A 312 7.23 2.01 10.83
N GLN A 313 7.84 3.05 10.27
CA GLN A 313 7.40 3.67 9.02
C GLN A 313 8.60 3.78 8.09
N TYR A 314 8.55 3.07 6.94
CA TYR A 314 9.67 3.00 6.02
C TYR A 314 9.27 3.35 4.60
N LEU A 315 10.10 4.17 3.96
CA LEU A 315 10.08 4.41 2.52
C LEU A 315 11.34 3.78 1.92
N LEU A 316 11.15 2.78 1.08
CA LEU A 316 12.24 2.07 0.40
C LEU A 316 12.65 2.81 -0.87
N GLU A 317 13.92 2.67 -1.24
CA GLU A 317 14.44 3.26 -2.46
C GLU A 317 13.97 2.52 -3.71
N THR A 318 13.73 3.29 -4.77
CA THR A 318 13.43 2.80 -6.10
C THR A 318 14.64 2.96 -7.03
N LYS A 319 14.63 2.25 -8.16
CA LYS A 319 15.68 2.36 -9.20
C LYS A 319 15.03 2.53 -10.57
N LEU A 320 15.53 3.43 -11.40
CA LEU A 320 15.14 3.49 -12.80
C LEU A 320 15.90 2.42 -13.58
N ILE A 321 15.17 1.53 -14.24
CA ILE A 321 15.72 0.52 -15.15
C ILE A 321 15.55 1.02 -16.58
N ILE A 322 16.62 1.44 -17.17
CA ILE A 322 16.64 2.05 -18.50
C ILE A 322 16.64 0.93 -19.55
N ARG A 323 15.75 1.07 -20.56
CA ARG A 323 15.56 0.13 -21.67
C ARG A 323 15.27 0.84 -22.99
N GLU A 324 14.82 0.09 -23.98
CA GLU A 324 14.66 0.50 -25.38
C GLU A 324 13.65 1.64 -25.57
N THR A 325 12.62 1.79 -24.72
CA THR A 325 11.65 2.87 -24.89
C THR A 325 12.19 4.27 -24.60
N THR A 326 13.43 4.38 -24.12
CA THR A 326 14.11 5.67 -23.88
C THR A 326 15.56 5.70 -24.37
N LEU A 327 16.16 4.56 -24.69
CA LEU A 327 17.51 4.45 -25.25
C LEU A 327 17.46 4.25 -26.75
N LYS A 328 18.16 5.12 -27.52
CA LYS A 328 18.45 4.80 -28.89
C LYS A 328 19.39 3.60 -28.99
N LYS A 329 19.04 2.60 -29.83
CA LYS A 329 20.05 1.60 -30.23
C LYS A 329 21.11 2.32 -31.03
N GLU A 330 22.35 2.29 -30.58
CA GLU A 330 23.49 2.59 -31.44
C GLU A 330 23.54 1.46 -32.51
N ASN A 331 23.43 1.85 -33.79
CA ASN A 331 23.53 0.93 -34.92
C ASN A 331 24.97 0.42 -35.07
#